data_af4884fafb329a94305afdb3ec90c501
#
_entry.id   af4884fafb329a94305afdb3ec90c501
#
_cell.length_a   1.000
_cell.length_b   1.000
_cell.length_c   1.000
_cell.angle_alpha   90.00
_cell.angle_beta   90.00
_cell.angle_gamma   90.00
#
_symmetry.space_group_name_H-M   'P 1'
#
loop_
_entity.id
_entity.type
_entity.pdbx_description
1 polymer ?
#
loop_
_entity_poly.entity_id
_entity_poly.type
_entity_poly.pdbx_seq_one_letter_code
_entity_poly.pdbx_strand_id
1 'polypeptide(L)'
;MKKVVSVPGRDIPVLADADVVVAGGGPSGFAAAVTAARAGLQVILIERYGFLGGLATAGAVGTLCGLYLHHPERIEPIIGGFAAELTSALTARGGAFGPIIREGFTALLYNPWHMKRLCDDWVEREKNINLLLHSTLADAVVSDGAIRALLIAGPEGLRAVTGRVFVDATGDAALAAAAGVQTTKGDAAGAVMNPTMMFFAQGMDFALYQEKGMPVLNDRIKEAISEGKYPLTVSQGLVIPTFRPGEAIIKLSSLARNGRALDGSLIADITYAELKGRKDAEIAMEFLNKEIPGFAGAFLSDTAVQVGIRETRRIVGRYVLTQEDVLASRIFDDVVCLCSWPLEFWEGGTEPRMVFLPEGSYYGIPYRSLLSREINNLLVTGRAISMDHGALASARVMGPCLAEGQAAGKACTLALASGRQLDEISIGKLHEVLTKDGARLG
;
A
#
# COMPACT_ATOMS: atom_id res chain seq x y z
N MET A 1 2.80 -23.55 27.96
CA MET A 1 1.56 -23.64 27.17
C MET A 1 0.95 -22.25 27.06
N LYS A 2 0.56 -21.80 25.85
CA LYS A 2 -0.21 -20.56 25.70
C LYS A 2 -1.58 -20.75 26.37
N LYS A 3 -2.00 -19.83 27.23
CA LYS A 3 -3.37 -19.82 27.74
C LYS A 3 -4.33 -19.65 26.56
N VAL A 4 -5.34 -20.51 26.48
CA VAL A 4 -6.42 -20.43 25.49
C VAL A 4 -7.74 -20.19 26.19
N VAL A 5 -8.64 -19.46 25.52
CA VAL A 5 -10.03 -19.28 25.92
C VAL A 5 -10.88 -19.96 24.85
N SER A 6 -11.71 -20.93 25.25
CA SER A 6 -12.66 -21.55 24.35
C SER A 6 -13.91 -20.67 24.25
N VAL A 7 -14.33 -20.38 23.02
CA VAL A 7 -15.57 -19.66 22.76
C VAL A 7 -16.61 -20.67 22.29
N PRO A 8 -17.80 -20.76 22.92
CA PRO A 8 -18.87 -21.63 22.45
C PRO A 8 -19.28 -21.30 21.02
N GLY A 9 -19.62 -22.31 20.24
CA GLY A 9 -20.20 -22.13 18.91
C GLY A 9 -21.49 -21.28 19.02
N ARG A 10 -21.61 -20.29 18.13
CA ARG A 10 -22.80 -19.42 18.04
C ARG A 10 -23.08 -19.05 16.60
N ASP A 11 -24.36 -18.86 16.29
CA ASP A 11 -24.76 -18.30 15.00
C ASP A 11 -24.40 -16.80 14.94
N ILE A 12 -23.83 -16.40 13.82
CA ILE A 12 -23.45 -15.01 13.57
C ILE A 12 -24.37 -14.44 12.49
N PRO A 13 -25.08 -13.34 12.77
CA PRO A 13 -25.98 -12.74 11.79
C PRO A 13 -25.24 -12.29 10.53
N VAL A 14 -25.81 -12.60 9.36
CA VAL A 14 -25.33 -12.09 8.08
C VAL A 14 -25.76 -10.64 7.93
N LEU A 15 -24.79 -9.73 7.75
CA LEU A 15 -25.01 -8.31 7.54
C LEU A 15 -25.31 -7.99 6.09
N ALA A 16 -24.58 -8.63 5.16
CA ALA A 16 -24.68 -8.34 3.74
C ALA A 16 -24.18 -9.54 2.91
N ASP A 17 -24.65 -9.60 1.64
CA ASP A 17 -24.26 -10.56 0.63
C ASP A 17 -23.96 -9.84 -0.69
N ALA A 18 -22.95 -10.29 -1.45
CA ALA A 18 -22.56 -9.69 -2.72
C ALA A 18 -21.93 -10.69 -3.68
N ASP A 19 -21.68 -10.27 -4.93
CA ASP A 19 -20.89 -11.04 -5.89
C ASP A 19 -19.41 -11.07 -5.47
N VAL A 20 -18.87 -9.90 -5.06
CA VAL A 20 -17.46 -9.73 -4.68
C VAL A 20 -17.38 -9.06 -3.31
N VAL A 21 -16.57 -9.65 -2.43
CA VAL A 21 -16.23 -9.05 -1.12
C VAL A 21 -14.76 -8.67 -1.12
N VAL A 22 -14.48 -7.39 -0.94
CA VAL A 22 -13.12 -6.83 -0.88
C VAL A 22 -12.80 -6.47 0.56
N ALA A 23 -11.80 -7.11 1.14
CA ALA A 23 -11.30 -6.83 2.48
C ALA A 23 -10.11 -5.87 2.42
N GLY A 24 -10.30 -4.63 2.88
CA GLY A 24 -9.32 -3.54 2.86
C GLY A 24 -9.57 -2.53 1.75
N GLY A 25 -9.77 -1.26 2.14
CA GLY A 25 -10.01 -0.12 1.24
C GLY A 25 -8.76 0.68 0.90
N GLY A 26 -7.56 0.05 0.93
CA GLY A 26 -6.30 0.63 0.45
C GLY A 26 -6.27 0.80 -1.07
N PRO A 27 -5.15 1.26 -1.66
CA PRO A 27 -5.07 1.53 -3.11
C PRO A 27 -5.54 0.36 -3.96
N SER A 28 -5.10 -0.87 -3.68
CA SER A 28 -5.48 -2.04 -4.47
C SER A 28 -6.95 -2.45 -4.26
N GLY A 29 -7.43 -2.43 -3.01
CA GLY A 29 -8.81 -2.82 -2.72
C GLY A 29 -9.82 -1.80 -3.23
N PHE A 30 -9.53 -0.52 -3.12
CA PHE A 30 -10.33 0.54 -3.74
C PHE A 30 -10.41 0.37 -5.26
N ALA A 31 -9.26 0.12 -5.91
CA ALA A 31 -9.24 -0.13 -7.36
C ALA A 31 -10.02 -1.39 -7.74
N ALA A 32 -9.90 -2.49 -6.97
CA ALA A 32 -10.62 -3.73 -7.21
C ALA A 32 -12.14 -3.54 -7.08
N ALA A 33 -12.57 -2.88 -5.99
CA ALA A 33 -13.99 -2.66 -5.72
C ALA A 33 -14.64 -1.79 -6.80
N VAL A 34 -14.05 -0.64 -7.13
CA VAL A 34 -14.59 0.26 -8.16
C VAL A 34 -14.58 -0.40 -9.54
N THR A 35 -13.52 -1.15 -9.88
CA THR A 35 -13.44 -1.85 -11.18
C THR A 35 -14.50 -2.95 -11.29
N ALA A 36 -14.71 -3.74 -10.25
CA ALA A 36 -15.75 -4.78 -10.23
C ALA A 36 -17.16 -4.16 -10.30
N ALA A 37 -17.39 -3.09 -9.56
CA ALA A 37 -18.67 -2.38 -9.56
C ALA A 37 -18.99 -1.75 -10.93
N ARG A 38 -18.03 -1.11 -11.57
CA ARG A 38 -18.19 -0.56 -12.95
C ARG A 38 -18.49 -1.64 -13.99
N ALA A 39 -18.13 -2.89 -13.70
CA ALA A 39 -18.52 -4.04 -14.53
C ALA A 39 -19.90 -4.60 -14.19
N GLY A 40 -20.66 -3.99 -13.28
CA GLY A 40 -22.03 -4.35 -12.91
C GLY A 40 -22.17 -5.33 -11.75
N LEU A 41 -21.08 -5.72 -11.10
CA LEU A 41 -21.13 -6.65 -9.96
C LEU A 41 -21.58 -5.93 -8.67
N GLN A 42 -22.30 -6.64 -7.81
CA GLN A 42 -22.55 -6.20 -6.44
C GLN A 42 -21.29 -6.40 -5.61
N VAL A 43 -20.81 -5.35 -4.96
CA VAL A 43 -19.53 -5.34 -4.23
C VAL A 43 -19.74 -4.92 -2.79
N ILE A 44 -19.13 -5.64 -1.85
CA ILE A 44 -18.96 -5.18 -0.48
C ILE A 44 -17.49 -4.79 -0.31
N LEU A 45 -17.24 -3.53 0.11
CA LEU A 45 -15.91 -3.03 0.44
C LEU A 45 -15.81 -2.80 1.94
N ILE A 46 -14.91 -3.55 2.60
CA ILE A 46 -14.72 -3.52 4.05
C ILE A 46 -13.45 -2.73 4.38
N GLU A 47 -13.56 -1.72 5.26
CA GLU A 47 -12.41 -0.94 5.71
C GLU A 47 -12.46 -0.68 7.22
N ARG A 48 -11.32 -0.87 7.89
CA ARG A 48 -11.19 -0.67 9.34
C ARG A 48 -11.22 0.79 9.80
N TYR A 49 -10.81 1.70 8.92
CA TYR A 49 -10.88 3.14 9.20
C TYR A 49 -12.23 3.74 8.82
N GLY A 50 -12.47 4.98 9.24
CA GLY A 50 -13.60 5.80 8.82
C GLY A 50 -13.37 6.48 7.46
N PHE A 51 -12.41 5.99 6.65
CA PHE A 51 -12.06 6.53 5.34
C PHE A 51 -11.25 5.50 4.53
N LEU A 52 -11.24 5.66 3.21
CA LEU A 52 -10.52 4.82 2.26
C LEU A 52 -9.10 5.35 1.97
N GLY A 53 -8.34 4.58 1.20
CA GLY A 53 -7.00 4.90 0.71
C GLY A 53 -5.85 4.21 1.45
N GLY A 54 -6.11 3.49 2.54
CA GLY A 54 -5.09 2.73 3.28
C GLY A 54 -3.86 3.58 3.63
N LEU A 55 -2.64 3.12 3.32
CA LEU A 55 -1.42 3.88 3.62
C LEU A 55 -1.29 5.18 2.80
N ALA A 56 -1.98 5.31 1.68
CA ALA A 56 -2.05 6.57 0.95
C ALA A 56 -2.71 7.69 1.79
N THR A 57 -3.57 7.33 2.72
CA THR A 57 -4.33 8.27 3.56
C THR A 57 -3.97 8.13 5.03
N ALA A 58 -4.12 6.94 5.63
CA ALA A 58 -3.82 6.70 7.03
C ALA A 58 -2.31 6.82 7.34
N GLY A 59 -1.45 6.39 6.42
CA GLY A 59 0.02 6.49 6.55
C GLY A 59 0.61 7.81 6.08
N ALA A 60 -0.20 8.72 5.52
CA ALA A 60 0.20 10.03 5.00
C ALA A 60 1.44 9.98 4.08
N VAL A 61 1.56 8.96 3.20
CA VAL A 61 2.77 8.74 2.40
C VAL A 61 3.08 9.91 1.46
N GLY A 62 2.08 10.58 0.91
CA GLY A 62 2.21 11.82 0.12
C GLY A 62 2.82 11.67 -1.27
N THR A 63 3.28 10.48 -1.66
CA THR A 63 3.89 10.18 -2.96
C THR A 63 3.27 8.94 -3.60
N LEU A 64 2.85 9.05 -4.86
CA LEU A 64 2.47 7.91 -5.71
C LEU A 64 3.70 7.48 -6.52
N CYS A 65 4.35 6.43 -6.02
CA CYS A 65 5.54 5.82 -6.63
C CYS A 65 5.16 4.66 -7.56
N GLY A 66 6.07 4.32 -8.50
CA GLY A 66 5.91 3.17 -9.40
C GLY A 66 4.95 3.41 -10.56
N LEU A 67 4.50 4.63 -10.81
CA LEU A 67 3.64 4.99 -11.95
C LEU A 67 4.45 5.19 -13.24
N TYR A 68 5.74 5.53 -13.09
CA TYR A 68 6.60 5.98 -14.17
C TYR A 68 7.82 5.09 -14.31
N LEU A 69 8.37 5.06 -15.51
CA LEU A 69 9.65 4.44 -15.79
C LEU A 69 10.74 5.10 -14.95
N HIS A 70 11.64 4.28 -14.41
CA HIS A 70 12.86 4.81 -13.78
C HIS A 70 13.79 5.33 -14.88
N HIS A 71 13.95 6.64 -14.95
CA HIS A 71 14.82 7.33 -15.91
C HIS A 71 15.25 8.67 -15.34
N PRO A 72 16.53 9.06 -15.46
CA PRO A 72 17.05 10.30 -14.86
C PRO A 72 16.45 11.59 -15.48
N GLU A 73 16.04 11.54 -16.74
CA GLU A 73 15.64 12.74 -17.49
C GLU A 73 14.24 12.68 -18.10
N ARG A 74 13.65 11.48 -18.22
CA ARG A 74 12.33 11.30 -18.86
C ARG A 74 11.24 10.95 -17.89
N ILE A 75 10.09 11.57 -18.05
CA ILE A 75 8.86 11.24 -17.35
C ILE A 75 7.99 10.42 -18.31
N GLU A 76 8.02 9.12 -18.16
CA GLU A 76 7.28 8.19 -19.01
C GLU A 76 6.37 7.29 -18.15
N PRO A 77 5.02 7.43 -18.25
CA PRO A 77 4.13 6.54 -17.51
C PRO A 77 4.25 5.10 -18.01
N ILE A 78 4.39 4.14 -17.10
CA ILE A 78 4.35 2.70 -17.40
C ILE A 78 3.07 2.04 -16.89
N ILE A 79 2.36 2.69 -15.99
CA ILE A 79 1.06 2.23 -15.50
C ILE A 79 -0.02 3.16 -16.05
N GLY A 80 -1.05 2.54 -16.64
CA GLY A 80 -2.21 3.21 -17.20
C GLY A 80 -3.50 2.87 -16.45
N GLY A 81 -4.61 2.84 -17.15
CA GLY A 81 -5.91 2.39 -16.66
C GLY A 81 -6.39 3.16 -15.43
N PHE A 82 -6.85 2.42 -14.43
CA PHE A 82 -7.38 2.97 -13.19
C PHE A 82 -6.42 3.94 -12.48
N ALA A 83 -5.12 3.62 -12.46
CA ALA A 83 -4.13 4.48 -11.82
C ALA A 83 -3.97 5.82 -12.56
N ALA A 84 -3.99 5.81 -13.89
CA ALA A 84 -3.94 7.04 -14.69
C ALA A 84 -5.21 7.88 -14.51
N GLU A 85 -6.39 7.26 -14.45
CA GLU A 85 -7.66 7.94 -14.17
C GLU A 85 -7.62 8.59 -12.78
N LEU A 86 -7.19 7.86 -11.75
CA LEU A 86 -7.09 8.37 -10.38
C LEU A 86 -6.12 9.54 -10.26
N THR A 87 -4.95 9.45 -10.87
CA THR A 87 -3.95 10.53 -10.81
C THR A 87 -4.42 11.77 -11.56
N SER A 88 -5.08 11.61 -12.71
CA SER A 88 -5.71 12.71 -13.46
C SER A 88 -6.81 13.39 -12.66
N ALA A 89 -7.66 12.61 -11.98
CA ALA A 89 -8.73 13.15 -11.15
C ALA A 89 -8.18 13.89 -9.90
N LEU A 90 -7.11 13.40 -9.28
CA LEU A 90 -6.43 14.09 -8.19
C LEU A 90 -5.84 15.43 -8.66
N THR A 91 -5.16 15.41 -9.79
CA THR A 91 -4.54 16.62 -10.38
C THR A 91 -5.60 17.66 -10.73
N ALA A 92 -6.70 17.24 -11.37
CA ALA A 92 -7.81 18.13 -11.73
C ALA A 92 -8.48 18.81 -10.53
N ARG A 93 -8.38 18.20 -9.34
CA ARG A 93 -8.87 18.76 -8.05
C ARG A 93 -7.82 19.63 -7.33
N GLY A 94 -6.65 19.82 -7.90
CA GLY A 94 -5.53 20.47 -7.20
C GLY A 94 -4.97 19.62 -6.05
N GLY A 95 -5.31 18.33 -6.01
CA GLY A 95 -4.89 17.39 -4.95
C GLY A 95 -3.58 16.67 -5.26
N ALA A 96 -3.04 16.82 -6.46
CA ALA A 96 -1.73 16.28 -6.83
C ALA A 96 -0.96 17.27 -7.69
N PHE A 97 0.37 17.19 -7.64
CA PHE A 97 1.30 18.02 -8.42
C PHE A 97 2.57 17.26 -8.79
N GLY A 98 3.22 17.69 -9.84
CA GLY A 98 4.28 16.96 -10.52
C GLY A 98 3.72 16.28 -11.77
N PRO A 99 4.29 15.16 -12.24
CA PRO A 99 5.33 14.36 -11.57
C PRO A 99 6.66 15.08 -11.41
N ILE A 100 7.42 14.70 -10.39
CA ILE A 100 8.77 15.22 -10.15
C ILE A 100 9.81 14.11 -10.28
N ILE A 101 10.99 14.46 -10.81
CA ILE A 101 12.15 13.58 -10.79
C ILE A 101 13.06 14.01 -9.64
N ARG A 102 13.46 13.08 -8.78
CA ARG A 102 14.43 13.27 -7.73
C ARG A 102 15.34 12.04 -7.64
N GLU A 103 16.65 12.25 -7.79
CA GLU A 103 17.64 11.16 -7.70
C GLU A 103 17.31 9.97 -8.63
N GLY A 104 16.79 10.26 -9.84
CA GLY A 104 16.36 9.24 -10.80
C GLY A 104 14.97 8.64 -10.56
N PHE A 105 14.31 8.94 -9.45
CA PHE A 105 12.93 8.50 -9.19
C PHE A 105 11.92 9.50 -9.71
N THR A 106 10.89 9.00 -10.36
CA THR A 106 9.73 9.80 -10.73
C THR A 106 8.54 9.45 -9.86
N ALA A 107 7.99 10.45 -9.19
CA ALA A 107 6.82 10.28 -8.35
C ALA A 107 5.82 11.43 -8.55
N LEU A 108 4.54 11.14 -8.41
CA LEU A 108 3.50 12.15 -8.30
C LEU A 108 3.28 12.48 -6.82
N LEU A 109 3.41 13.75 -6.46
CA LEU A 109 3.10 14.20 -5.11
C LEU A 109 1.59 14.42 -4.99
N TYR A 110 1.03 14.06 -3.84
CA TYR A 110 -0.40 14.26 -3.61
C TYR A 110 -0.71 14.58 -2.14
N ASN A 111 -1.88 15.14 -1.92
CA ASN A 111 -2.39 15.43 -0.59
C ASN A 111 -3.34 14.30 -0.12
N PRO A 112 -3.11 13.70 1.06
CA PRO A 112 -3.93 12.62 1.59
C PRO A 112 -5.41 12.98 1.78
N TRP A 113 -5.72 14.23 2.09
CA TRP A 113 -7.11 14.71 2.19
C TRP A 113 -7.85 14.61 0.84
N HIS A 114 -7.23 15.08 -0.25
CA HIS A 114 -7.84 14.98 -1.57
C HIS A 114 -8.00 13.52 -2.01
N MET A 115 -7.07 12.65 -1.63
CA MET A 115 -7.18 11.21 -1.86
C MET A 115 -8.40 10.63 -1.14
N LYS A 116 -8.58 10.94 0.16
CA LYS A 116 -9.78 10.49 0.91
C LYS A 116 -11.06 10.91 0.20
N ARG A 117 -11.21 12.21 -0.13
CA ARG A 117 -12.40 12.73 -0.80
C ARG A 117 -12.63 12.14 -2.18
N LEU A 118 -11.56 11.87 -2.94
CA LEU A 118 -11.68 11.23 -4.24
C LEU A 118 -12.20 9.79 -4.10
N CYS A 119 -11.68 9.03 -3.14
CA CYS A 119 -12.16 7.69 -2.86
C CYS A 119 -13.64 7.67 -2.46
N ASP A 120 -14.05 8.57 -1.56
CA ASP A 120 -15.45 8.70 -1.16
C ASP A 120 -16.34 8.98 -2.37
N ASP A 121 -16.01 10.01 -3.16
CA ASP A 121 -16.79 10.41 -4.33
C ASP A 121 -16.90 9.32 -5.40
N TRP A 122 -15.86 8.51 -5.57
CA TRP A 122 -15.90 7.42 -6.53
C TRP A 122 -16.76 6.26 -6.05
N VAL A 123 -16.66 5.90 -4.76
CA VAL A 123 -17.52 4.86 -4.18
C VAL A 123 -18.98 5.29 -4.16
N GLU A 124 -19.29 6.55 -3.81
CA GLU A 124 -20.66 7.07 -3.80
C GLU A 124 -21.32 7.08 -5.18
N ARG A 125 -20.53 7.19 -6.26
CA ARG A 125 -21.03 7.11 -7.66
C ARG A 125 -21.44 5.70 -8.05
N GLU A 126 -20.76 4.70 -7.54
CA GLU A 126 -21.00 3.29 -7.85
C GLU A 126 -22.08 2.74 -6.90
N LYS A 127 -23.36 2.77 -7.36
CA LYS A 127 -24.53 2.41 -6.54
C LYS A 127 -24.57 0.96 -6.11
N ASN A 128 -23.74 0.12 -6.67
CA ASN A 128 -23.58 -1.30 -6.40
C ASN A 128 -22.38 -1.61 -5.48
N ILE A 129 -21.74 -0.57 -4.88
CA ILE A 129 -20.80 -0.76 -3.78
C ILE A 129 -21.50 -0.53 -2.45
N ASN A 130 -21.51 -1.55 -1.60
CA ASN A 130 -21.86 -1.45 -0.19
C ASN A 130 -20.55 -1.25 0.61
N LEU A 131 -20.31 -0.03 1.06
CA LEU A 131 -19.12 0.36 1.83
C LEU A 131 -19.37 0.17 3.32
N LEU A 132 -18.51 -0.64 3.97
CA LEU A 132 -18.53 -0.90 5.42
C LEU A 132 -17.26 -0.32 6.05
N LEU A 133 -17.34 0.92 6.54
CA LEU A 133 -16.28 1.57 7.32
C LEU A 133 -16.31 1.12 8.80
N HIS A 134 -15.21 1.37 9.53
CA HIS A 134 -15.05 0.94 10.93
C HIS A 134 -15.30 -0.55 11.14
N SER A 135 -15.01 -1.34 10.12
CA SER A 135 -15.26 -2.78 10.08
C SER A 135 -13.95 -3.53 9.91
N THR A 136 -13.53 -4.25 10.94
CA THR A 136 -12.27 -4.99 10.95
C THR A 136 -12.53 -6.46 10.66
N LEU A 137 -11.76 -7.05 9.73
CA LEU A 137 -11.76 -8.50 9.51
C LEU A 137 -11.34 -9.22 10.80
N ALA A 138 -12.19 -10.10 11.29
CA ALA A 138 -11.95 -10.89 12.50
C ALA A 138 -11.54 -12.34 12.16
N ASP A 139 -12.24 -12.97 11.18
CA ASP A 139 -11.98 -14.35 10.79
C ASP A 139 -12.61 -14.67 9.43
N ALA A 140 -12.41 -15.89 8.90
CA ALA A 140 -13.02 -16.41 7.70
C ALA A 140 -13.62 -17.79 7.94
N VAL A 141 -14.79 -18.05 7.35
CA VAL A 141 -15.42 -19.37 7.33
C VAL A 141 -15.09 -20.05 6.01
N VAL A 142 -14.40 -21.17 6.06
CA VAL A 142 -13.92 -21.90 4.87
C VAL A 142 -14.54 -23.30 4.86
N SER A 143 -14.99 -23.73 3.69
CA SER A 143 -15.45 -25.10 3.42
C SER A 143 -15.11 -25.46 1.98
N ASP A 144 -14.67 -26.70 1.75
CA ASP A 144 -14.38 -27.26 0.43
C ASP A 144 -13.44 -26.40 -0.42
N GLY A 145 -12.36 -25.87 0.19
CA GLY A 145 -11.37 -25.05 -0.50
C GLY A 145 -11.88 -23.67 -0.95
N ALA A 146 -13.00 -23.20 -0.38
CA ALA A 146 -13.58 -21.90 -0.69
C ALA A 146 -14.01 -21.14 0.58
N ILE A 147 -13.84 -19.83 0.58
CA ILE A 147 -14.40 -18.94 1.60
C ILE A 147 -15.92 -18.89 1.40
N ARG A 148 -16.68 -19.05 2.50
CA ARG A 148 -18.16 -18.96 2.53
C ARG A 148 -18.62 -17.65 3.15
N ALA A 149 -17.88 -17.15 4.13
CA ALA A 149 -18.18 -15.88 4.78
C ALA A 149 -16.92 -15.27 5.38
N LEU A 150 -16.89 -13.95 5.48
CA LEU A 150 -15.98 -13.21 6.34
C LEU A 150 -16.69 -12.85 7.63
N LEU A 151 -16.00 -12.98 8.74
CA LEU A 151 -16.44 -12.44 10.02
C LEU A 151 -15.79 -11.08 10.23
N ILE A 152 -16.59 -10.05 10.43
CA ILE A 152 -16.15 -8.70 10.68
C ILE A 152 -16.58 -8.21 12.06
N ALA A 153 -15.74 -7.46 12.72
CA ALA A 153 -16.03 -6.79 13.97
C ALA A 153 -16.22 -5.30 13.73
N GLY A 154 -17.34 -4.75 14.18
CA GLY A 154 -17.67 -3.35 14.04
C GLY A 154 -18.51 -2.86 15.24
N PRO A 155 -19.07 -1.63 15.19
CA PRO A 155 -19.89 -1.08 16.28
C PRO A 155 -21.09 -1.96 16.66
N GLU A 156 -21.62 -2.74 15.71
CA GLU A 156 -22.72 -3.67 15.95
C GLU A 156 -22.29 -5.03 16.53
N GLY A 157 -21.00 -5.20 16.85
CA GLY A 157 -20.40 -6.44 17.27
C GLY A 157 -19.95 -7.29 16.08
N LEU A 158 -19.97 -8.62 16.24
CA LEU A 158 -19.54 -9.56 15.20
C LEU A 158 -20.68 -9.80 14.19
N ARG A 159 -20.35 -9.68 12.91
CA ARG A 159 -21.26 -9.90 11.77
C ARG A 159 -20.58 -10.79 10.72
N ALA A 160 -21.37 -11.50 9.93
CA ALA A 160 -20.90 -12.22 8.77
C ALA A 160 -21.19 -11.41 7.49
N VAL A 161 -20.29 -11.51 6.53
CA VAL A 161 -20.45 -10.99 5.16
C VAL A 161 -20.22 -12.16 4.21
N THR A 162 -21.19 -12.42 3.31
CA THR A 162 -21.12 -13.51 2.35
C THR A 162 -20.85 -13.00 0.93
N GLY A 163 -20.30 -13.86 0.09
CA GLY A 163 -20.02 -13.54 -1.30
C GLY A 163 -19.59 -14.75 -2.11
N ARG A 164 -19.47 -14.54 -3.41
CA ARG A 164 -19.05 -15.59 -4.36
C ARG A 164 -17.52 -15.58 -4.56
N VAL A 165 -16.92 -14.40 -4.64
CA VAL A 165 -15.47 -14.19 -4.81
C VAL A 165 -14.99 -13.20 -3.75
N PHE A 166 -13.78 -13.42 -3.26
CA PHE A 166 -13.15 -12.62 -2.21
C PHE A 166 -11.82 -12.04 -2.69
N VAL A 167 -11.55 -10.80 -2.30
CA VAL A 167 -10.28 -10.12 -2.58
C VAL A 167 -9.64 -9.70 -1.26
N ASP A 168 -8.48 -10.25 -0.94
CA ASP A 168 -7.64 -9.78 0.16
C ASP A 168 -6.81 -8.59 -0.31
N ALA A 169 -7.23 -7.39 0.07
CA ALA A 169 -6.52 -6.14 -0.12
C ALA A 169 -6.12 -5.49 1.22
N THR A 170 -6.03 -6.30 2.28
CA THR A 170 -5.69 -5.83 3.64
C THR A 170 -4.26 -5.30 3.73
N GLY A 171 -3.42 -5.67 2.75
CA GLY A 171 -1.99 -5.36 2.72
C GLY A 171 -1.16 -6.19 3.71
N ASP A 172 -1.82 -7.03 4.50
CA ASP A 172 -1.21 -7.85 5.55
C ASP A 172 -1.50 -9.36 5.36
N ALA A 173 -2.09 -9.74 4.19
CA ALA A 173 -2.64 -11.07 3.93
C ALA A 173 -3.56 -11.56 5.08
N ALA A 174 -4.35 -10.64 5.65
CA ALA A 174 -5.11 -10.97 6.85
C ALA A 174 -6.26 -11.93 6.54
N LEU A 175 -6.96 -11.74 5.40
CA LEU A 175 -8.00 -12.65 4.95
C LEU A 175 -7.42 -14.00 4.53
N ALA A 176 -6.35 -13.99 3.75
CA ALA A 176 -5.66 -15.20 3.33
C ALA A 176 -5.21 -16.04 4.53
N ALA A 177 -4.59 -15.40 5.54
CA ALA A 177 -4.16 -16.07 6.76
C ALA A 177 -5.34 -16.63 7.58
N ALA A 178 -6.46 -15.88 7.70
CA ALA A 178 -7.69 -16.35 8.36
C ALA A 178 -8.30 -17.53 7.60
N ALA A 179 -8.19 -17.55 6.27
CA ALA A 179 -8.67 -18.64 5.43
C ALA A 179 -7.72 -19.86 5.38
N GLY A 180 -6.59 -19.83 6.11
CA GLY A 180 -5.64 -20.95 6.17
C GLY A 180 -4.67 -21.02 4.99
N VAL A 181 -4.55 -19.96 4.18
CA VAL A 181 -3.57 -19.87 3.09
C VAL A 181 -2.15 -19.79 3.67
N GLN A 182 -1.22 -20.51 3.08
CA GLN A 182 0.18 -20.45 3.47
C GLN A 182 0.74 -19.04 3.24
N THR A 183 1.38 -18.47 4.27
CA THR A 183 1.99 -17.14 4.21
C THR A 183 3.46 -17.19 4.60
N THR A 184 4.23 -16.23 4.10
CA THR A 184 5.62 -15.96 4.48
C THR A 184 5.79 -14.50 4.85
N LYS A 185 6.89 -14.13 5.51
CA LYS A 185 7.25 -12.73 5.82
C LYS A 185 8.74 -12.58 6.06
N GLY A 186 9.24 -11.38 5.81
CA GLY A 186 10.65 -11.06 6.00
C GLY A 186 11.55 -11.73 4.96
N ASP A 187 12.84 -11.60 5.20
CA ASP A 187 13.91 -12.28 4.50
C ASP A 187 14.09 -13.74 4.97
N ALA A 188 15.17 -14.39 4.58
CA ALA A 188 15.49 -15.78 5.00
C ALA A 188 15.66 -15.94 6.52
N ALA A 189 15.99 -14.85 7.23
CA ALA A 189 16.08 -14.81 8.70
C ALA A 189 14.75 -14.39 9.37
N GLY A 190 13.73 -14.07 8.59
CA GLY A 190 12.44 -13.58 9.06
C GLY A 190 12.43 -12.09 9.41
N ALA A 191 13.46 -11.33 9.04
CA ALA A 191 13.52 -9.89 9.27
C ALA A 191 12.69 -9.15 8.24
N VAL A 192 11.75 -8.32 8.72
CA VAL A 192 10.88 -7.47 7.89
C VAL A 192 11.49 -6.07 7.72
N MET A 193 10.96 -5.30 6.77
CA MET A 193 11.38 -3.90 6.60
C MET A 193 10.81 -2.99 7.68
N ASN A 194 11.63 -2.04 8.15
CA ASN A 194 11.26 -1.07 9.19
C ASN A 194 10.06 -0.21 8.77
N PRO A 195 9.08 -0.01 9.66
CA PRO A 195 8.01 0.96 9.45
C PRO A 195 8.50 2.40 9.62
N THR A 196 7.68 3.36 9.19
CA THR A 196 7.95 4.81 9.28
C THR A 196 6.73 5.54 9.82
N MET A 197 6.92 6.50 10.72
CA MET A 197 5.91 7.50 11.05
C MET A 197 6.11 8.74 10.17
N MET A 198 5.09 9.09 9.39
CA MET A 198 5.03 10.38 8.71
C MET A 198 4.39 11.40 9.65
N PHE A 199 4.78 12.67 9.51
CA PHE A 199 4.16 13.74 10.30
C PHE A 199 3.98 15.02 9.47
N PHE A 200 3.15 15.92 9.96
CA PHE A 200 2.86 17.21 9.32
C PHE A 200 3.54 18.32 10.11
N ALA A 201 4.30 19.14 9.40
CA ALA A 201 4.86 20.39 9.91
C ALA A 201 4.08 21.57 9.30
N GLN A 202 3.76 22.57 10.10
CA GLN A 202 3.11 23.81 9.66
C GLN A 202 3.87 25.04 10.14
N GLY A 203 3.73 26.14 9.40
CA GLY A 203 4.41 27.42 9.72
C GLY A 203 5.82 27.50 9.14
N MET A 204 6.20 26.61 8.19
CA MET A 204 7.49 26.70 7.52
C MET A 204 7.51 27.79 6.43
N ASP A 205 8.68 28.41 6.25
CA ASP A 205 9.01 29.23 5.09
C ASP A 205 9.53 28.32 3.97
N PHE A 206 8.64 27.97 3.05
CA PHE A 206 8.95 27.02 1.98
C PHE A 206 9.96 27.59 0.98
N ALA A 207 9.94 28.90 0.70
CA ALA A 207 10.90 29.53 -0.21
C ALA A 207 12.31 29.48 0.37
N LEU A 208 12.48 29.83 1.64
CA LEU A 208 13.76 29.73 2.35
C LEU A 208 14.24 28.29 2.45
N TYR A 209 13.31 27.34 2.69
CA TYR A 209 13.64 25.91 2.69
C TYR A 209 14.17 25.45 1.33
N GLN A 210 13.49 25.80 0.22
CA GLN A 210 13.95 25.43 -1.12
C GLN A 210 15.32 25.99 -1.45
N GLU A 211 15.56 27.26 -1.11
CA GLU A 211 16.82 27.94 -1.41
C GLU A 211 17.98 27.44 -0.55
N LYS A 212 17.78 27.27 0.76
CA LYS A 212 18.88 27.05 1.73
C LYS A 212 18.74 25.78 2.56
N GLY A 213 17.53 25.32 2.84
CA GLY A 213 17.27 24.17 3.70
C GLY A 213 17.39 22.83 2.97
N MET A 214 16.76 22.72 1.80
CA MET A 214 16.75 21.49 1.02
C MET A 214 18.16 21.03 0.59
N PRO A 215 19.08 21.91 0.14
CA PRO A 215 20.43 21.49 -0.23
C PRO A 215 21.26 20.93 0.93
N VAL A 216 20.99 21.33 2.16
CA VAL A 216 21.79 20.95 3.34
C VAL A 216 21.10 19.88 4.21
N LEU A 217 19.84 19.54 3.95
CA LEU A 217 19.03 18.69 4.83
C LEU A 217 19.72 17.37 5.19
N ASN A 218 20.13 16.60 4.18
CA ASN A 218 20.69 15.26 4.41
C ASN A 218 22.07 15.33 5.09
N ASP A 219 22.89 16.32 4.77
CA ASP A 219 24.20 16.52 5.41
C ASP A 219 24.02 16.89 6.88
N ARG A 220 23.10 17.79 7.20
CA ARG A 220 22.79 18.17 8.58
C ARG A 220 22.21 17.00 9.39
N ILE A 221 21.40 16.12 8.78
CA ILE A 221 20.93 14.91 9.43
C ILE A 221 22.12 14.00 9.80
N LYS A 222 23.05 13.77 8.85
CA LYS A 222 24.24 12.93 9.06
C LYS A 222 25.15 13.51 10.15
N GLU A 223 25.39 14.81 10.13
CA GLU A 223 26.14 15.51 11.18
C GLU A 223 25.48 15.32 12.55
N ALA A 224 24.18 15.56 12.66
CA ALA A 224 23.43 15.43 13.92
C ALA A 224 23.46 14.02 14.49
N ILE A 225 23.43 12.98 13.62
CA ILE A 225 23.57 11.57 14.02
C ILE A 225 25.00 11.31 14.52
N SER A 226 26.03 11.78 13.80
CA SER A 226 27.44 11.55 14.15
C SER A 226 27.84 12.21 15.46
N GLU A 227 27.28 13.38 15.75
CA GLU A 227 27.49 14.14 16.99
C GLU A 227 26.68 13.58 18.17
N GLY A 228 25.71 12.68 17.92
CA GLY A 228 24.79 12.18 18.94
C GLY A 228 23.86 13.23 19.54
N LYS A 229 23.71 14.38 18.87
CA LYS A 229 22.94 15.54 19.35
C LYS A 229 21.43 15.27 19.30
N TYR A 230 20.99 14.59 18.24
CA TYR A 230 19.60 14.16 18.07
C TYR A 230 19.56 12.66 17.77
N PRO A 231 18.70 11.87 18.44
CA PRO A 231 18.58 10.43 18.17
C PRO A 231 17.75 10.15 16.91
N LEU A 232 18.16 10.74 15.78
CA LEU A 232 17.53 10.51 14.48
C LEU A 232 17.82 9.10 13.99
N THR A 233 16.84 8.50 13.35
CA THR A 233 16.86 7.09 12.93
C THR A 233 17.02 6.88 11.42
N VAL A 234 17.14 7.97 10.67
CA VAL A 234 17.42 7.97 9.22
C VAL A 234 18.42 9.08 8.89
N SER A 235 19.28 8.84 7.89
CA SER A 235 20.25 9.80 7.37
C SER A 235 19.74 10.60 6.17
N GLN A 236 18.52 10.30 5.69
CA GLN A 236 17.88 10.98 4.58
C GLN A 236 16.46 11.39 4.95
N GLY A 237 16.18 12.70 4.84
CA GLY A 237 14.88 13.29 5.06
C GLY A 237 14.12 13.54 3.76
N LEU A 238 12.79 13.50 3.83
CA LEU A 238 11.92 13.93 2.74
C LEU A 238 10.91 14.93 3.28
N VAL A 239 10.86 16.09 2.64
CA VAL A 239 9.89 17.17 2.91
C VAL A 239 9.02 17.30 1.67
N ILE A 240 7.74 17.02 1.82
CA ILE A 240 6.76 17.04 0.74
C ILE A 240 5.82 18.22 1.01
N PRO A 241 5.85 19.28 0.21
CA PRO A 241 4.93 20.40 0.40
C PRO A 241 3.49 19.91 0.17
N THR A 242 2.56 20.46 0.92
CA THR A 242 1.14 20.28 0.66
C THR A 242 0.59 21.50 -0.11
N PHE A 243 -0.69 21.46 -0.46
CA PHE A 243 -1.36 22.63 -1.09
C PHE A 243 -1.64 23.78 -0.09
N ARG A 244 -1.43 23.56 1.22
CA ARG A 244 -1.60 24.58 2.24
C ARG A 244 -0.28 25.35 2.42
N PRO A 245 -0.31 26.67 2.34
CA PRO A 245 0.90 27.48 2.55
C PRO A 245 1.55 27.17 3.90
N GLY A 246 2.86 26.92 3.89
CA GLY A 246 3.63 26.63 5.10
C GLY A 246 3.43 25.24 5.71
N GLU A 247 2.70 24.35 5.03
CA GLU A 247 2.50 22.96 5.48
C GLU A 247 3.30 21.97 4.62
N ALA A 248 3.95 21.01 5.26
CA ALA A 248 4.61 19.89 4.60
C ALA A 248 4.38 18.58 5.32
N ILE A 249 4.42 17.47 4.56
CA ILE A 249 4.52 16.11 5.10
C ILE A 249 6.00 15.76 5.20
N ILE A 250 6.43 15.27 6.36
CA ILE A 250 7.82 14.98 6.67
C ILE A 250 8.00 13.47 6.85
N LYS A 251 9.03 12.91 6.18
CA LYS A 251 9.55 11.57 6.43
C LYS A 251 10.93 11.70 7.04
N LEU A 252 11.08 11.43 8.33
CA LEU A 252 12.35 11.50 9.04
C LEU A 252 12.45 10.43 10.14
N SER A 253 11.94 9.24 9.89
CA SER A 253 12.01 8.12 10.82
C SER A 253 12.14 6.76 10.13
N SER A 254 12.84 5.83 10.79
CA SER A 254 12.87 4.39 10.51
C SER A 254 12.78 3.67 11.86
N LEU A 255 11.67 2.97 12.09
CA LEU A 255 11.32 2.49 13.42
C LEU A 255 11.81 1.07 13.65
N ALA A 256 12.68 0.91 14.64
CA ALA A 256 13.20 -0.37 15.08
C ALA A 256 13.21 -0.44 16.63
N ARG A 257 13.30 -1.64 17.17
CA ARG A 257 13.43 -1.87 18.62
C ARG A 257 14.68 -2.70 18.88
N ASN A 258 15.68 -2.12 19.55
CA ASN A 258 16.96 -2.77 19.84
C ASN A 258 17.61 -3.39 18.57
N GLY A 259 17.63 -2.64 17.47
CA GLY A 259 18.18 -3.09 16.18
C GLY A 259 17.31 -4.07 15.39
N ARG A 260 16.17 -4.54 15.93
CA ARG A 260 15.22 -5.42 15.26
C ARG A 260 14.11 -4.61 14.60
N ALA A 261 13.82 -4.90 13.34
CA ALA A 261 12.66 -4.37 12.63
C ALA A 261 11.35 -4.78 13.33
N LEU A 262 10.33 -3.92 13.21
CA LEU A 262 9.02 -4.11 13.83
C LEU A 262 8.06 -4.78 12.87
N ASP A 263 7.52 -5.93 13.27
CA ASP A 263 6.57 -6.72 12.48
C ASP A 263 5.16 -6.13 12.59
N GLY A 264 4.68 -5.52 11.51
CA GLY A 264 3.34 -4.94 11.42
C GLY A 264 2.18 -5.94 11.57
N SER A 265 2.47 -7.24 11.61
CA SER A 265 1.47 -8.27 11.91
C SER A 265 1.35 -8.62 13.40
N LEU A 266 2.15 -7.98 14.27
CA LEU A 266 2.15 -8.21 15.72
C LEU A 266 1.66 -6.97 16.47
N ILE A 267 0.63 -7.13 17.29
CA ILE A 267 0.02 -6.04 18.07
C ILE A 267 1.06 -5.29 18.92
N ALA A 268 1.97 -6.02 19.58
CA ALA A 268 2.98 -5.41 20.43
C ALA A 268 3.98 -4.54 19.64
N ASP A 269 4.37 -4.99 18.44
CA ASP A 269 5.30 -4.25 17.59
C ASP A 269 4.63 -3.00 16.97
N ILE A 270 3.38 -3.13 16.51
CA ILE A 270 2.62 -1.95 16.02
C ILE A 270 2.43 -0.93 17.14
N THR A 271 2.00 -1.37 18.33
CA THR A 271 1.82 -0.47 19.48
C THR A 271 3.11 0.28 19.80
N TYR A 272 4.24 -0.43 19.83
CA TYR A 272 5.54 0.19 20.05
C TYR A 272 5.89 1.19 18.93
N ALA A 273 5.66 0.81 17.66
CA ALA A 273 5.94 1.66 16.50
C ALA A 273 5.13 2.96 16.55
N GLU A 274 3.85 2.89 16.91
CA GLU A 274 2.96 4.05 17.04
C GLU A 274 3.47 5.02 18.13
N LEU A 275 3.77 4.49 19.32
CA LEU A 275 4.24 5.32 20.43
C LEU A 275 5.62 5.93 20.14
N LYS A 276 6.55 5.12 19.63
CA LYS A 276 7.89 5.59 19.28
C LYS A 276 7.86 6.56 18.13
N GLY A 277 7.03 6.29 17.09
CA GLY A 277 6.92 7.15 15.93
C GLY A 277 6.49 8.58 16.26
N ARG A 278 5.53 8.75 17.18
CA ARG A 278 5.13 10.08 17.67
C ARG A 278 6.24 10.80 18.41
N LYS A 279 7.00 10.11 19.27
CA LYS A 279 8.18 10.68 19.95
C LYS A 279 9.28 11.06 18.95
N ASP A 280 9.53 10.22 17.95
CA ASP A 280 10.52 10.50 16.91
C ASP A 280 10.11 11.71 16.05
N ALA A 281 8.82 11.93 15.82
CA ALA A 281 8.31 13.11 15.13
C ALA A 281 8.58 14.41 15.92
N GLU A 282 8.43 14.39 17.25
CA GLU A 282 8.79 15.54 18.12
C GLU A 282 10.29 15.87 18.05
N ILE A 283 11.14 14.84 18.14
CA ILE A 283 12.61 14.99 18.04
C ILE A 283 13.01 15.50 16.65
N ALA A 284 12.40 14.94 15.60
CA ALA A 284 12.64 15.39 14.23
C ALA A 284 12.21 16.84 14.01
N MET A 285 11.09 17.26 14.60
CA MET A 285 10.64 18.66 14.50
C MET A 285 11.56 19.61 15.24
N GLU A 286 12.09 19.22 16.42
CA GLU A 286 13.07 19.99 17.15
C GLU A 286 14.37 20.17 16.32
N PHE A 287 14.87 19.09 15.71
CA PHE A 287 16.02 19.15 14.81
C PHE A 287 15.76 20.10 13.62
N LEU A 288 14.62 19.94 12.93
CA LEU A 288 14.27 20.78 11.78
C LEU A 288 14.23 22.26 12.15
N ASN A 289 13.63 22.60 13.28
CA ASN A 289 13.53 23.98 13.76
C ASN A 289 14.89 24.64 14.05
N LYS A 290 15.83 23.87 14.60
CA LYS A 290 17.11 24.40 15.04
C LYS A 290 18.19 24.38 13.95
N GLU A 291 18.14 23.38 13.06
CA GLU A 291 19.25 23.10 12.14
C GLU A 291 18.93 23.38 10.67
N ILE A 292 17.64 23.48 10.30
CA ILE A 292 17.25 23.53 8.88
C ILE A 292 16.60 24.88 8.54
N PRO A 293 17.22 25.68 7.64
CA PRO A 293 16.61 26.91 7.14
C PRO A 293 15.23 26.68 6.57
N GLY A 294 14.30 27.59 6.90
CA GLY A 294 12.89 27.48 6.50
C GLY A 294 11.98 26.81 7.53
N PHE A 295 12.55 26.20 8.59
CA PHE A 295 11.75 25.59 9.66
C PHE A 295 11.72 26.42 10.96
N ALA A 296 12.44 27.53 11.04
CA ALA A 296 12.39 28.38 12.24
C ALA A 296 10.96 28.85 12.52
N GLY A 297 10.40 28.44 13.68
CA GLY A 297 9.00 28.76 14.04
C GLY A 297 7.96 27.80 13.47
N ALA A 298 8.33 26.81 12.67
CA ALA A 298 7.43 25.75 12.27
C ALA A 298 7.13 24.83 13.48
N PHE A 299 6.01 24.14 13.44
CA PHE A 299 5.58 23.25 14.52
C PHE A 299 4.98 21.94 13.98
N LEU A 300 5.07 20.90 14.80
CA LEU A 300 4.40 19.62 14.55
C LEU A 300 2.88 19.85 14.66
N SER A 301 2.16 19.75 13.54
CA SER A 301 0.69 19.95 13.55
C SER A 301 -0.06 18.66 13.75
N ASP A 302 0.45 17.54 13.23
CA ASP A 302 -0.16 16.21 13.41
C ASP A 302 0.83 15.11 12.99
N THR A 303 0.53 13.86 13.34
CA THR A 303 1.19 12.68 12.79
C THR A 303 0.24 11.92 11.88
N ALA A 304 0.76 11.00 11.07
CA ALA A 304 -0.08 10.05 10.34
C ALA A 304 -0.98 9.28 11.32
N VAL A 305 -2.17 8.88 10.84
CA VAL A 305 -3.16 8.12 11.65
C VAL A 305 -2.58 6.77 12.08
N GLN A 306 -1.70 6.20 11.26
CA GLN A 306 -0.93 5.01 11.62
C GLN A 306 0.48 5.06 11.02
N VAL A 307 1.40 4.29 11.60
CA VAL A 307 2.72 4.05 11.01
C VAL A 307 2.60 3.42 9.62
N GLY A 308 3.43 3.89 8.70
CA GLY A 308 3.55 3.30 7.36
C GLY A 308 4.26 1.96 7.42
N ILE A 309 3.52 0.88 7.31
CA ILE A 309 4.04 -0.48 7.30
C ILE A 309 4.48 -0.86 5.89
N ARG A 310 5.75 -1.22 5.72
CA ARG A 310 6.31 -1.63 4.42
C ARG A 310 6.10 -3.10 4.13
N GLU A 311 6.21 -3.94 5.15
CA GLU A 311 6.17 -5.38 5.02
C GLU A 311 5.46 -6.05 6.19
N THR A 312 4.64 -7.08 5.86
CA THR A 312 4.05 -8.04 6.76
C THR A 312 4.01 -9.40 6.07
N ARG A 313 2.91 -10.15 6.20
CA ARG A 313 2.70 -11.40 5.50
C ARG A 313 2.49 -11.18 3.99
N ARG A 314 2.98 -12.12 3.21
CA ARG A 314 2.72 -12.35 1.79
C ARG A 314 2.22 -13.78 1.62
N ILE A 315 1.33 -14.03 0.69
CA ILE A 315 0.88 -15.41 0.41
C ILE A 315 1.98 -16.20 -0.30
N VAL A 316 1.93 -17.54 -0.19
CA VAL A 316 2.64 -18.45 -1.07
C VAL A 316 1.65 -18.89 -2.15
N GLY A 317 1.54 -18.09 -3.21
CA GLY A 317 0.58 -18.27 -4.29
C GLY A 317 1.06 -19.26 -5.36
N ARG A 318 0.34 -19.29 -6.49
CA ARG A 318 0.66 -20.19 -7.62
C ARG A 318 1.99 -19.85 -8.30
N TYR A 319 2.42 -18.62 -8.23
CA TYR A 319 3.76 -18.17 -8.61
C TYR A 319 4.30 -17.24 -7.53
N VAL A 320 5.55 -17.40 -7.15
CA VAL A 320 6.26 -16.48 -6.28
C VAL A 320 7.12 -15.57 -7.15
N LEU A 321 6.75 -14.30 -7.28
CA LEU A 321 7.58 -13.30 -7.94
C LEU A 321 8.87 -13.13 -7.14
N THR A 322 10.03 -13.30 -7.78
CA THR A 322 11.33 -13.31 -7.10
C THR A 322 12.14 -12.05 -7.39
N GLN A 323 13.13 -11.79 -6.53
CA GLN A 323 14.12 -10.73 -6.76
C GLN A 323 14.83 -10.91 -8.10
N GLU A 324 15.12 -12.14 -8.48
CA GLU A 324 15.77 -12.48 -9.75
C GLU A 324 14.88 -12.11 -10.94
N ASP A 325 13.58 -12.34 -10.88
CA ASP A 325 12.62 -11.93 -11.91
C ASP A 325 12.63 -10.40 -12.08
N VAL A 326 12.65 -9.66 -10.95
CA VAL A 326 12.73 -8.20 -10.95
C VAL A 326 14.02 -7.71 -11.60
N LEU A 327 15.16 -8.21 -11.16
CA LEU A 327 16.48 -7.80 -11.67
C LEU A 327 16.70 -8.20 -13.12
N ALA A 328 16.09 -9.31 -13.57
CA ALA A 328 16.11 -9.74 -14.96
C ALA A 328 15.11 -8.98 -15.86
N SER A 329 14.37 -8.02 -15.31
CA SER A 329 13.30 -7.28 -16.04
C SER A 329 12.32 -8.23 -16.75
N ARG A 330 11.92 -9.30 -16.06
CA ARG A 330 11.14 -10.38 -16.66
C ARG A 330 9.71 -9.95 -16.93
N ILE A 331 9.23 -10.26 -18.14
CA ILE A 331 7.83 -10.14 -18.54
C ILE A 331 7.22 -11.54 -18.62
N PHE A 332 5.98 -11.68 -18.18
CA PHE A 332 5.25 -12.95 -18.12
C PHE A 332 4.08 -12.95 -19.11
N ASP A 333 3.71 -14.13 -19.62
CA ASP A 333 2.57 -14.29 -20.51
C ASP A 333 1.24 -13.91 -19.87
N ASP A 334 1.17 -13.95 -18.54
CA ASP A 334 0.01 -13.58 -17.73
C ASP A 334 0.25 -12.26 -16.93
N VAL A 335 1.04 -11.33 -17.47
CA VAL A 335 1.33 -10.05 -16.86
C VAL A 335 0.04 -9.24 -16.64
N VAL A 336 -0.11 -8.63 -15.47
CA VAL A 336 -1.25 -7.76 -15.14
C VAL A 336 -0.85 -6.35 -14.73
N CYS A 337 0.45 -6.15 -14.47
CA CYS A 337 0.99 -4.87 -14.06
C CYS A 337 2.47 -4.79 -14.43
N LEU A 338 2.95 -3.60 -14.80
CA LEU A 338 4.37 -3.30 -14.98
C LEU A 338 4.90 -2.55 -13.76
N CYS A 339 6.18 -2.71 -13.47
CA CYS A 339 6.86 -1.97 -12.42
C CYS A 339 8.31 -1.66 -12.81
N SER A 340 8.76 -0.45 -12.53
CA SER A 340 10.14 0.02 -12.73
C SER A 340 10.73 0.62 -11.45
N TRP A 341 10.07 0.44 -10.31
CA TRP A 341 10.58 0.92 -9.03
C TRP A 341 11.79 0.09 -8.61
N PRO A 342 12.88 0.70 -8.10
CA PRO A 342 14.03 -0.06 -7.63
C PRO A 342 13.68 -0.88 -6.38
N LEU A 343 14.53 -1.85 -6.07
CA LEU A 343 14.43 -2.58 -4.80
C LEU A 343 14.92 -1.66 -3.68
N GLU A 344 14.00 -1.20 -2.83
CA GLU A 344 14.24 -0.27 -1.72
C GLU A 344 14.09 -1.01 -0.39
N PHE A 345 15.20 -1.43 0.20
CA PHE A 345 15.25 -2.17 1.45
C PHE A 345 15.48 -1.25 2.65
N TRP A 346 14.60 -1.31 3.63
CA TRP A 346 14.68 -0.60 4.90
C TRP A 346 15.01 -1.60 6.02
N GLU A 347 16.20 -2.20 5.94
CA GLU A 347 16.69 -3.25 6.83
C GLU A 347 17.77 -2.69 7.75
N GLY A 348 17.53 -2.57 9.05
CA GLY A 348 18.55 -2.05 9.99
C GLY A 348 19.08 -0.68 9.57
N GLY A 349 20.09 -0.15 10.15
CA GLY A 349 20.79 1.06 9.73
C GLY A 349 19.90 2.32 9.55
N THR A 350 20.54 3.42 9.16
CA THR A 350 19.88 4.73 8.95
C THR A 350 19.58 5.02 7.48
N GLU A 351 20.09 4.22 6.56
CA GLU A 351 19.91 4.39 5.11
C GLU A 351 19.22 3.19 4.50
N PRO A 352 18.35 3.38 3.48
CA PRO A 352 17.84 2.27 2.69
C PRO A 352 18.96 1.71 1.80
N ARG A 353 18.99 0.40 1.63
CA ARG A 353 19.79 -0.23 0.58
C ARG A 353 18.98 -0.23 -0.71
N MET A 354 19.52 0.43 -1.74
CA MET A 354 18.88 0.58 -3.04
C MET A 354 19.55 -0.32 -4.06
N VAL A 355 18.74 -1.06 -4.84
CA VAL A 355 19.22 -1.81 -6.01
C VAL A 355 18.38 -1.40 -7.21
N PHE A 356 19.02 -0.74 -8.16
CA PHE A 356 18.35 -0.21 -9.35
C PHE A 356 18.24 -1.25 -10.45
N LEU A 357 17.15 -1.23 -11.19
CA LEU A 357 17.04 -1.91 -12.46
C LEU A 357 17.91 -1.19 -13.50
N PRO A 358 18.27 -1.83 -14.62
CA PRO A 358 18.89 -1.12 -15.73
C PRO A 358 18.01 0.07 -16.15
N GLU A 359 18.66 1.18 -16.56
CA GLU A 359 17.95 2.39 -16.96
C GLU A 359 16.96 2.09 -18.09
N GLY A 360 15.74 2.63 -17.96
CA GLY A 360 14.68 2.43 -18.94
C GLY A 360 14.06 1.05 -18.96
N SER A 361 14.39 0.19 -17.99
CA SER A 361 13.80 -1.15 -17.89
C SER A 361 12.65 -1.22 -16.89
N TYR A 362 11.84 -2.24 -17.05
CA TYR A 362 10.72 -2.58 -16.15
C TYR A 362 10.52 -4.10 -16.16
N TYR A 363 9.80 -4.60 -15.17
CA TYR A 363 9.39 -6.00 -15.08
C TYR A 363 7.87 -6.12 -14.98
N GLY A 364 7.35 -7.31 -15.23
CA GLY A 364 5.94 -7.64 -15.12
C GLY A 364 5.58 -8.31 -13.79
N ILE A 365 4.39 -8.04 -13.28
CA ILE A 365 3.78 -8.78 -12.17
C ILE A 365 2.77 -9.76 -12.80
N PRO A 366 2.93 -11.09 -12.61
CA PRO A 366 2.05 -12.06 -13.24
C PRO A 366 0.75 -12.25 -12.45
N TYR A 367 -0.34 -12.55 -13.14
CA TYR A 367 -1.65 -12.85 -12.55
C TYR A 367 -1.56 -13.99 -11.52
N ARG A 368 -0.74 -15.02 -11.80
CA ARG A 368 -0.54 -16.17 -10.91
C ARG A 368 0.01 -15.81 -9.52
N SER A 369 0.63 -14.63 -9.37
CA SER A 369 1.08 -14.12 -8.06
C SER A 369 -0.07 -13.59 -7.19
N LEU A 370 -1.25 -13.34 -7.79
CA LEU A 370 -2.45 -12.91 -7.07
C LEU A 370 -3.30 -14.10 -6.60
N LEU A 371 -3.02 -15.31 -7.09
CA LEU A 371 -3.83 -16.51 -6.85
C LEU A 371 -3.33 -17.31 -5.64
N SER A 372 -4.24 -17.64 -4.71
CA SER A 372 -3.98 -18.66 -3.68
C SER A 372 -3.84 -20.05 -4.29
N ARG A 373 -3.09 -20.92 -3.61
CA ARG A 373 -3.02 -22.35 -3.93
C ARG A 373 -4.14 -23.15 -3.31
N GLU A 374 -4.58 -22.74 -2.12
CA GLU A 374 -5.48 -23.50 -1.25
C GLU A 374 -6.94 -23.09 -1.40
N ILE A 375 -7.19 -21.81 -1.76
CA ILE A 375 -8.54 -21.23 -1.77
C ILE A 375 -8.89 -20.77 -3.19
N ASN A 376 -9.90 -21.39 -3.77
CA ASN A 376 -10.25 -21.25 -5.18
C ASN A 376 -10.96 -19.93 -5.53
N ASN A 377 -11.64 -19.30 -4.56
CA ASN A 377 -12.41 -18.08 -4.74
C ASN A 377 -11.76 -16.85 -4.07
N LEU A 378 -10.42 -16.88 -3.89
CA LEU A 378 -9.64 -15.80 -3.27
C LEU A 378 -8.59 -15.26 -4.24
N LEU A 379 -8.59 -13.94 -4.43
CA LEU A 379 -7.47 -13.16 -4.96
C LEU A 379 -6.82 -12.36 -3.84
N VAL A 380 -5.51 -12.17 -3.93
CA VAL A 380 -4.74 -11.30 -3.05
C VAL A 380 -4.10 -10.19 -3.87
N THR A 381 -4.15 -8.94 -3.40
CA THR A 381 -3.64 -7.78 -4.13
C THR A 381 -2.79 -6.86 -3.24
N GLY A 382 -1.98 -6.04 -3.87
CA GLY A 382 -1.11 -5.09 -3.18
C GLY A 382 0.12 -5.77 -2.58
N ARG A 383 0.67 -5.21 -1.51
CA ARG A 383 1.93 -5.70 -0.93
C ARG A 383 1.88 -7.13 -0.36
N ALA A 384 0.71 -7.77 -0.34
CA ALA A 384 0.49 -9.12 0.19
C ALA A 384 0.48 -10.21 -0.89
N ILE A 385 0.63 -9.88 -2.18
CA ILE A 385 0.71 -10.87 -3.26
C ILE A 385 1.86 -11.86 -3.03
N SER A 386 1.87 -12.93 -3.81
CA SER A 386 2.92 -13.95 -3.76
C SER A 386 4.22 -13.44 -4.37
N MET A 387 5.15 -13.05 -3.50
CA MET A 387 6.48 -12.59 -3.87
C MET A 387 7.47 -12.83 -2.74
N ASP A 388 8.77 -12.87 -3.06
CA ASP A 388 9.80 -12.92 -2.05
C ASP A 388 10.06 -11.54 -1.42
N HIS A 389 10.96 -11.49 -0.43
CA HIS A 389 11.31 -10.25 0.26
C HIS A 389 11.95 -9.21 -0.68
N GLY A 390 12.78 -9.67 -1.63
CA GLY A 390 13.44 -8.80 -2.60
C GLY A 390 12.47 -8.19 -3.60
N ALA A 391 11.58 -8.99 -4.20
CA ALA A 391 10.55 -8.48 -5.10
C ALA A 391 9.59 -7.52 -4.38
N LEU A 392 9.24 -7.79 -3.12
CA LEU A 392 8.42 -6.87 -2.29
C LEU A 392 9.08 -5.50 -2.15
N ALA A 393 10.40 -5.42 -2.02
CA ALA A 393 11.12 -4.15 -1.90
C ALA A 393 10.81 -3.18 -3.05
N SER A 394 10.43 -3.72 -4.21
CA SER A 394 10.04 -2.97 -5.42
C SER A 394 8.51 -2.93 -5.62
N ALA A 395 7.85 -4.08 -5.70
CA ALA A 395 6.46 -4.22 -6.16
C ALA A 395 5.40 -3.60 -5.23
N ARG A 396 5.72 -3.34 -3.95
CA ARG A 396 4.78 -2.84 -2.92
C ARG A 396 4.33 -1.40 -3.09
N VAL A 397 4.90 -0.65 -4.04
CA VAL A 397 4.56 0.77 -4.20
C VAL A 397 3.18 0.97 -4.83
N MET A 398 2.58 2.16 -4.65
CA MET A 398 1.14 2.34 -4.90
C MET A 398 0.73 2.22 -6.37
N GLY A 399 1.60 2.55 -7.32
CA GLY A 399 1.30 2.39 -8.76
C GLY A 399 0.94 0.95 -9.10
N PRO A 400 1.85 -0.03 -8.89
CA PRO A 400 1.53 -1.45 -9.05
C PRO A 400 0.30 -1.90 -8.26
N CYS A 401 0.17 -1.50 -6.98
CA CYS A 401 -1.00 -1.88 -6.17
C CYS A 401 -2.33 -1.45 -6.80
N LEU A 402 -2.41 -0.25 -7.40
CA LEU A 402 -3.60 0.21 -8.11
C LEU A 402 -3.90 -0.64 -9.35
N ALA A 403 -2.87 -0.97 -10.14
CA ALA A 403 -3.02 -1.80 -11.34
C ALA A 403 -3.40 -3.25 -11.01
N GLU A 404 -2.80 -3.84 -9.99
CA GLU A 404 -3.20 -5.17 -9.47
C GLU A 404 -4.66 -5.18 -9.01
N GLY A 405 -5.11 -4.12 -8.32
CA GLY A 405 -6.50 -3.97 -7.93
C GLY A 405 -7.43 -3.92 -9.14
N GLN A 406 -7.09 -3.15 -10.18
CA GLN A 406 -7.84 -3.14 -11.43
C GLN A 406 -7.91 -4.54 -12.05
N ALA A 407 -6.79 -5.24 -12.11
CA ALA A 407 -6.72 -6.60 -12.64
C ALA A 407 -7.58 -7.59 -11.84
N ALA A 408 -7.55 -7.50 -10.49
CA ALA A 408 -8.38 -8.33 -9.63
C ALA A 408 -9.88 -8.08 -9.86
N GLY A 409 -10.33 -6.82 -9.97
CA GLY A 409 -11.72 -6.50 -10.28
C GLY A 409 -12.18 -7.05 -11.63
N LYS A 410 -11.32 -6.97 -12.68
CA LYS A 410 -11.60 -7.57 -13.99
C LYS A 410 -11.61 -9.10 -13.94
N ALA A 411 -10.68 -9.70 -13.21
CA ALA A 411 -10.63 -11.16 -13.04
C ALA A 411 -11.89 -11.69 -12.34
N CYS A 412 -12.37 -11.03 -11.27
CA CYS A 412 -13.64 -11.35 -10.63
C CYS A 412 -14.81 -11.31 -11.63
N THR A 413 -14.86 -10.27 -12.46
CA THR A 413 -15.90 -10.12 -13.49
C THR A 413 -15.87 -11.27 -14.50
N LEU A 414 -14.70 -11.63 -15.02
CA LEU A 414 -14.54 -12.72 -15.98
C LEU A 414 -14.89 -14.09 -15.38
N ALA A 415 -14.46 -14.36 -14.15
CA ALA A 415 -14.75 -15.59 -13.45
C ALA A 415 -16.26 -15.78 -13.25
N LEU A 416 -16.94 -14.76 -12.72
CA LEU A 416 -18.36 -14.79 -12.44
C LEU A 416 -19.22 -14.87 -13.72
N ALA A 417 -18.83 -14.12 -14.77
CA ALA A 417 -19.54 -14.14 -16.05
C ALA A 417 -19.41 -15.48 -16.78
N SER A 418 -18.27 -16.17 -16.64
CA SER A 418 -18.04 -17.47 -17.29
C SER A 418 -18.41 -18.69 -16.43
N GLY A 419 -18.72 -18.49 -15.14
CA GLY A 419 -18.93 -19.57 -14.17
C GLY A 419 -17.66 -20.40 -13.89
N ARG A 420 -16.49 -19.87 -14.17
CA ARG A 420 -15.19 -20.52 -13.97
C ARG A 420 -14.55 -20.08 -12.65
N GLN A 421 -13.59 -20.88 -12.18
CA GLN A 421 -12.73 -20.50 -11.07
C GLN A 421 -11.76 -19.38 -11.48
N LEU A 422 -11.22 -18.68 -10.49
CA LEU A 422 -10.30 -17.55 -10.73
C LEU A 422 -9.05 -17.95 -11.51
N ASP A 423 -8.55 -19.16 -11.31
CA ASP A 423 -7.36 -19.69 -12.00
C ASP A 423 -7.65 -20.28 -13.39
N GLU A 424 -8.92 -20.40 -13.76
CA GLU A 424 -9.39 -20.93 -15.05
C GLU A 424 -9.82 -19.82 -16.02
N ILE A 425 -9.76 -18.54 -15.62
CA ILE A 425 -10.11 -17.45 -16.52
C ILE A 425 -9.12 -17.37 -17.69
N SER A 426 -9.62 -16.90 -18.83
CA SER A 426 -8.76 -16.67 -20.01
C SER A 426 -7.86 -15.46 -19.80
N ILE A 427 -6.54 -15.65 -19.75
CA ILE A 427 -5.57 -14.56 -19.67
C ILE A 427 -5.67 -13.63 -20.88
N GLY A 428 -5.88 -14.16 -22.08
CA GLY A 428 -6.09 -13.33 -23.27
C GLY A 428 -7.30 -12.40 -23.14
N LYS A 429 -8.42 -12.89 -22.56
CA LYS A 429 -9.58 -12.02 -22.28
C LYS A 429 -9.29 -11.02 -21.16
N LEU A 430 -8.54 -11.41 -20.14
CA LEU A 430 -8.13 -10.48 -19.09
C LEU A 430 -7.29 -9.34 -19.67
N HIS A 431 -6.31 -9.66 -20.51
CA HIS A 431 -5.48 -8.66 -21.21
C HIS A 431 -6.33 -7.75 -22.11
N GLU A 432 -7.27 -8.32 -22.85
CA GLU A 432 -8.18 -7.55 -23.72
C GLU A 432 -8.97 -6.49 -22.91
N VAL A 433 -9.61 -6.90 -21.81
CA VAL A 433 -10.41 -5.96 -21.01
C VAL A 433 -9.56 -4.98 -20.22
N LEU A 434 -8.37 -5.36 -19.78
CA LEU A 434 -7.41 -4.46 -19.13
C LEU A 434 -6.89 -3.41 -20.10
N THR A 435 -6.47 -3.82 -21.29
CA THR A 435 -5.95 -2.91 -22.34
C THR A 435 -7.05 -1.96 -22.83
N LYS A 436 -8.28 -2.45 -23.00
CA LYS A 436 -9.45 -1.62 -23.33
C LYS A 436 -9.69 -0.51 -22.30
N ASP A 437 -9.44 -0.78 -21.03
CA ASP A 437 -9.55 0.20 -19.95
C ASP A 437 -8.24 0.97 -19.72
N GLY A 438 -7.32 0.94 -20.68
CA GLY A 438 -6.11 1.75 -20.70
C GLY A 438 -4.94 1.20 -19.88
N ALA A 439 -5.01 -0.03 -19.37
CA ALA A 439 -3.85 -0.66 -18.71
C ALA A 439 -2.71 -0.88 -19.73
N ARG A 440 -1.47 -0.78 -19.23
CA ARG A 440 -0.25 -1.07 -19.99
C ARG A 440 0.32 -2.40 -19.51
N LEU A 441 0.55 -3.31 -20.43
CA LEU A 441 0.97 -4.69 -20.12
C LEU A 441 2.31 -5.06 -20.77
N GLY A 442 2.98 -4.12 -21.45
CA GLY A 442 4.24 -4.29 -22.16
C GLY A 442 4.11 -4.09 -23.66
#